data_dbebeff7d6d1b6084b2969e32a0abfed
#
_entry.id   dbebeff7d6d1b6084b2969e32a0abfed
#
_cell.length_a   1.000
_cell.length_b   1.000
_cell.length_c   1.000
_cell.angle_alpha   90.00
_cell.angle_beta   90.00
_cell.angle_gamma   90.00
#
_symmetry.space_group_name_H-M   'P 1'
#
loop_
_entity.id
_entity.type
_entity.pdbx_description
1 polymer ?
#
loop_
_entity_poly.entity_id
_entity_poly.type
_entity_poly.pdbx_seq_one_letter_code
_entity_poly.pdbx_strand_id
1 'polypeptide(L)'
;MKKILLSLLLISSVLSFGAQRVPYEKMTTYGNSNIVYIEGQETPFTGIVEKKFPNGKIEATMNFKDGKLHGKTITYYQNGNIKSDENFINGIAQGVSKRFYENGQVEYEVTYKNQKRDGLERSYSPTGQLQTEIIYKDGKIEGLSKIYRANGKLEGEAYFKDGQPEGITKEYYPNGILRSEVNYLLGAKHGASKIYYESGKLQSEATFKNGVLDGIQKDYTEDGKLIRELPFKYNQVNGLAKFYNEQTGKLEYETIYVDNMREGLSKKYYLSGKLLSEVNFKKDKEEGILKAYYENGKTQGEIPYKNGLIHGTIKRYDENGKVVEEVKYKEGKEVK
;
A
#
# COMPACT_ATOMS: atom_id res chain seq x y z
N MET A 1 -67.52 51.51 -31.73
CA MET A 1 -67.63 50.05 -31.64
C MET A 1 -66.33 49.49 -31.00
N LYS A 2 -66.33 49.25 -29.71
CA LYS A 2 -65.17 48.67 -28.99
C LYS A 2 -65.35 47.17 -28.94
N LYS A 3 -64.41 46.40 -29.55
CA LYS A 3 -64.37 44.95 -29.43
C LYS A 3 -63.68 44.59 -28.14
N ILE A 4 -64.41 43.97 -27.23
CA ILE A 4 -63.90 43.37 -26.00
C ILE A 4 -63.35 42.01 -26.36
N LEU A 5 -62.02 41.78 -26.26
CA LEU A 5 -61.38 40.51 -26.38
C LEU A 5 -61.49 39.83 -25.00
N LEU A 6 -62.25 38.75 -24.93
CA LEU A 6 -62.35 37.87 -23.78
C LEU A 6 -61.17 36.91 -23.83
N SER A 7 -60.11 37.09 -23.05
CA SER A 7 -59.00 36.14 -22.87
C SER A 7 -59.46 35.08 -21.89
N LEU A 8 -59.74 33.85 -22.42
CA LEU A 8 -59.89 32.64 -21.61
C LEU A 8 -58.53 32.32 -20.92
N LEU A 9 -58.38 32.65 -19.67
CA LEU A 9 -57.32 32.08 -18.84
C LEU A 9 -57.70 30.61 -18.58
N LEU A 10 -57.02 29.67 -19.29
CA LEU A 10 -56.96 28.29 -18.89
C LEU A 10 -56.10 28.19 -17.63
N ILE A 11 -56.72 28.19 -16.47
CA ILE A 11 -56.08 27.80 -15.20
C ILE A 11 -55.92 26.29 -15.27
N SER A 12 -54.74 25.84 -15.69
CA SER A 12 -54.33 24.47 -15.49
C SER A 12 -54.11 24.30 -13.99
N SER A 13 -55.13 23.80 -13.29
CA SER A 13 -54.95 23.25 -11.96
C SER A 13 -54.02 22.07 -12.06
N VAL A 14 -52.74 22.29 -11.73
CA VAL A 14 -51.81 21.20 -11.44
C VAL A 14 -52.31 20.59 -10.14
N LEU A 15 -53.26 19.64 -10.27
CA LEU A 15 -53.57 18.73 -9.20
C LEU A 15 -52.28 17.97 -8.91
N SER A 16 -51.61 18.28 -7.83
CA SER A 16 -50.55 17.48 -7.25
C SER A 16 -51.17 16.17 -6.79
N PHE A 17 -51.36 15.22 -7.74
CA PHE A 17 -51.64 13.87 -7.39
C PHE A 17 -50.43 13.36 -6.62
N GLY A 18 -50.62 13.03 -5.33
CA GLY A 18 -49.60 12.28 -4.58
C GLY A 18 -49.19 11.07 -5.40
N ALA A 19 -47.88 10.79 -5.52
CA ALA A 19 -47.38 9.68 -6.32
C ALA A 19 -48.12 8.38 -5.96
N GLN A 20 -48.67 7.66 -6.95
CA GLN A 20 -49.37 6.41 -6.75
C GLN A 20 -48.44 5.44 -5.98
N ARG A 21 -48.95 4.84 -4.89
CA ARG A 21 -48.25 3.81 -4.11
C ARG A 21 -48.86 2.46 -4.36
N VAL A 22 -48.05 1.47 -4.70
CA VAL A 22 -48.51 0.11 -4.99
C VAL A 22 -47.64 -0.93 -4.26
N PRO A 23 -48.24 -2.06 -3.84
CA PRO A 23 -47.47 -3.14 -3.23
C PRO A 23 -46.53 -3.78 -4.26
N TYR A 24 -45.41 -4.27 -3.78
CA TYR A 24 -44.38 -4.94 -4.61
C TYR A 24 -44.94 -6.18 -5.37
N GLU A 25 -45.83 -6.90 -4.73
CA GLU A 25 -46.48 -8.11 -5.27
C GLU A 25 -47.29 -7.83 -6.53
N LYS A 26 -47.68 -6.59 -6.80
CA LYS A 26 -48.37 -6.17 -8.01
C LYS A 26 -47.44 -5.78 -9.15
N MET A 27 -46.12 -5.75 -8.91
CA MET A 27 -45.14 -5.50 -9.98
C MET A 27 -45.06 -6.67 -10.96
N THR A 28 -44.98 -6.35 -12.22
CA THR A 28 -44.74 -7.34 -13.30
C THR A 28 -43.81 -6.75 -14.34
N THR A 29 -43.15 -7.63 -15.11
CA THR A 29 -42.32 -7.24 -16.28
C THR A 29 -42.73 -8.11 -17.45
N TYR A 30 -42.72 -7.56 -18.65
CA TYR A 30 -43.07 -8.31 -19.87
C TYR A 30 -41.82 -8.62 -20.70
N GLY A 31 -41.63 -9.91 -20.99
CA GLY A 31 -40.47 -10.39 -21.75
C GLY A 31 -39.14 -10.16 -21.03
N ASN A 32 -38.08 -9.88 -21.78
CA ASN A 32 -36.75 -9.58 -21.26
C ASN A 32 -36.54 -8.08 -21.01
N SER A 33 -37.60 -7.27 -20.89
CA SER A 33 -37.49 -5.83 -20.62
C SER A 33 -37.31 -5.60 -19.13
N ASN A 34 -36.43 -4.67 -18.77
CA ASN A 34 -36.28 -4.16 -17.39
C ASN A 34 -37.33 -3.08 -17.08
N ILE A 35 -38.43 -3.04 -17.82
CA ILE A 35 -39.53 -2.10 -17.64
C ILE A 35 -40.56 -2.69 -16.70
N VAL A 36 -40.88 -1.95 -15.65
CA VAL A 36 -41.86 -2.36 -14.64
C VAL A 36 -43.24 -1.85 -15.01
N TYR A 37 -44.20 -2.74 -14.89
CA TYR A 37 -45.65 -2.50 -15.01
C TYR A 37 -46.33 -2.89 -13.71
N ILE A 38 -47.53 -2.50 -13.53
CA ILE A 38 -48.42 -3.02 -12.48
C ILE A 38 -49.38 -4.02 -13.10
N GLU A 39 -49.65 -5.11 -12.43
CA GLU A 39 -50.61 -6.13 -12.86
C GLU A 39 -51.94 -5.51 -13.32
N GLY A 40 -52.37 -5.85 -14.54
CA GLY A 40 -53.58 -5.30 -15.17
C GLY A 40 -53.41 -3.93 -15.83
N GLN A 41 -52.20 -3.37 -15.88
CA GLN A 41 -51.91 -2.10 -16.59
C GLN A 41 -50.99 -2.37 -17.80
N GLU A 42 -51.29 -1.73 -18.93
CA GLU A 42 -50.52 -1.86 -20.17
C GLU A 42 -49.42 -0.75 -20.28
N THR A 43 -49.50 0.31 -19.47
CA THR A 43 -48.55 1.40 -19.48
C THR A 43 -47.45 1.17 -18.44
N PRO A 44 -46.19 1.53 -18.76
CA PRO A 44 -45.08 1.50 -17.78
C PRO A 44 -45.41 2.29 -16.53
N PHE A 45 -45.08 1.74 -15.37
CA PHE A 45 -45.47 2.30 -14.10
C PHE A 45 -44.67 3.59 -13.75
N THR A 46 -45.41 4.61 -13.27
CA THR A 46 -44.84 5.80 -12.65
C THR A 46 -45.46 5.95 -11.26
N GLY A 47 -44.62 5.92 -10.21
CA GLY A 47 -45.08 6.00 -8.83
C GLY A 47 -44.11 5.36 -7.86
N ILE A 48 -44.59 4.97 -6.68
CA ILE A 48 -43.81 4.35 -5.61
C ILE A 48 -44.27 2.91 -5.44
N VAL A 49 -43.30 2.00 -5.44
CA VAL A 49 -43.53 0.59 -5.05
C VAL A 49 -43.07 0.39 -3.63
N GLU A 50 -43.91 -0.25 -2.80
CA GLU A 50 -43.58 -0.58 -1.41
C GLU A 50 -43.49 -2.10 -1.25
N LYS A 51 -42.35 -2.57 -0.73
CA LYS A 51 -42.16 -3.95 -0.28
C LYS A 51 -42.26 -3.98 1.23
N LYS A 52 -42.90 -5.02 1.78
CA LYS A 52 -43.06 -5.17 3.24
C LYS A 52 -42.45 -6.48 3.71
N PHE A 53 -41.91 -6.45 4.93
CA PHE A 53 -41.55 -7.63 5.69
C PHE A 53 -42.81 -8.46 6.06
N PRO A 54 -42.67 -9.75 6.42
CA PRO A 54 -43.79 -10.55 6.88
C PRO A 54 -44.55 -9.97 8.10
N ASN A 55 -43.88 -9.15 8.90
CA ASN A 55 -44.48 -8.45 10.04
C ASN A 55 -45.24 -7.14 9.65
N GLY A 56 -45.38 -6.85 8.35
CA GLY A 56 -46.10 -5.70 7.82
C GLY A 56 -45.32 -4.38 7.78
N LYS A 57 -44.14 -4.32 8.37
CA LYS A 57 -43.29 -3.12 8.27
C LYS A 57 -42.71 -2.98 6.86
N ILE A 58 -42.42 -1.74 6.45
CA ILE A 58 -41.79 -1.45 5.16
C ILE A 58 -40.39 -2.03 5.14
N GLU A 59 -40.06 -2.82 4.11
CA GLU A 59 -38.74 -3.35 3.78
C GLU A 59 -38.02 -2.43 2.77
N ALA A 60 -38.77 -1.94 1.75
CA ALA A 60 -38.26 -1.06 0.73
C ALA A 60 -39.31 -0.12 0.16
N THR A 61 -38.87 1.08 -0.23
CA THR A 61 -39.63 2.01 -1.08
C THR A 61 -38.80 2.31 -2.33
N MET A 62 -39.39 2.14 -3.50
CA MET A 62 -38.72 2.30 -4.78
C MET A 62 -39.51 3.28 -5.64
N ASN A 63 -38.87 4.33 -6.12
CA ASN A 63 -39.49 5.31 -7.01
C ASN A 63 -39.27 4.91 -8.46
N PHE A 64 -40.37 4.90 -9.25
CA PHE A 64 -40.37 4.58 -10.66
C PHE A 64 -40.89 5.74 -11.50
N LYS A 65 -40.30 5.92 -12.70
CA LYS A 65 -40.81 6.77 -13.76
C LYS A 65 -40.71 6.00 -15.07
N ASP A 66 -41.82 5.90 -15.79
CA ASP A 66 -41.92 5.18 -17.07
C ASP A 66 -41.35 3.76 -16.98
N GLY A 67 -41.67 3.04 -15.89
CA GLY A 67 -41.25 1.66 -15.61
C GLY A 67 -39.79 1.50 -15.18
N LYS A 68 -39.03 2.57 -14.99
CA LYS A 68 -37.62 2.51 -14.59
C LYS A 68 -37.41 3.18 -13.22
N LEU A 69 -36.49 2.67 -12.40
CA LEU A 69 -36.11 3.32 -11.16
C LEU A 69 -35.71 4.77 -11.46
N HIS A 70 -36.34 5.70 -10.74
CA HIS A 70 -36.10 7.13 -10.92
C HIS A 70 -36.32 7.88 -9.60
N GLY A 71 -35.30 8.52 -9.08
CA GLY A 71 -35.29 9.08 -7.74
C GLY A 71 -34.79 8.10 -6.70
N LYS A 72 -35.24 8.22 -5.47
CA LYS A 72 -34.75 7.43 -4.34
C LYS A 72 -35.29 6.02 -4.31
N THR A 73 -34.40 5.07 -3.99
CA THR A 73 -34.74 3.73 -3.50
C THR A 73 -34.21 3.62 -2.08
N ILE A 74 -35.09 3.38 -1.12
CA ILE A 74 -34.73 3.27 0.29
C ILE A 74 -35.08 1.88 0.77
N THR A 75 -34.15 1.18 1.40
CA THR A 75 -34.40 -0.08 2.10
C THR A 75 -34.29 0.11 3.59
N TYR A 76 -34.95 -0.75 4.35
CA TYR A 76 -35.03 -0.64 5.81
C TYR A 76 -34.66 -1.96 6.48
N TYR A 77 -34.15 -1.88 7.70
CA TYR A 77 -34.03 -3.01 8.62
C TYR A 77 -35.39 -3.32 9.28
N GLN A 78 -35.53 -4.50 9.86
CA GLN A 78 -36.77 -4.88 10.56
C GLN A 78 -37.09 -3.99 11.77
N ASN A 79 -36.11 -3.35 12.39
CA ASN A 79 -36.30 -2.36 13.45
C ASN A 79 -36.87 -1.02 12.93
N GLY A 80 -36.89 -0.79 11.60
CA GLY A 80 -37.40 0.42 10.94
C GLY A 80 -36.31 1.43 10.58
N ASN A 81 -35.06 1.22 10.99
CA ASN A 81 -33.96 2.07 10.57
C ASN A 81 -33.63 1.90 9.09
N ILE A 82 -33.18 2.96 8.44
CA ILE A 82 -32.75 2.92 7.04
C ILE A 82 -31.55 1.98 6.92
N LYS A 83 -31.58 1.08 5.94
CA LYS A 83 -30.48 0.18 5.56
C LYS A 83 -29.68 0.74 4.38
N SER A 84 -30.39 1.26 3.34
CA SER A 84 -29.75 1.96 2.22
C SER A 84 -30.61 3.10 1.70
N ASP A 85 -29.97 4.15 1.18
CA ASP A 85 -30.57 5.28 0.45
C ASP A 85 -29.79 5.45 -0.85
N GLU A 86 -30.38 5.03 -1.96
CA GLU A 86 -29.77 5.04 -3.28
C GLU A 86 -30.59 5.93 -4.22
N ASN A 87 -29.91 6.58 -5.17
CA ASN A 87 -30.57 7.43 -6.14
C ASN A 87 -30.36 6.95 -7.56
N PHE A 88 -31.43 6.96 -8.36
CA PHE A 88 -31.45 6.46 -9.73
C PHE A 88 -32.01 7.51 -10.69
N ILE A 89 -31.52 7.51 -11.91
CA ILE A 89 -32.10 8.22 -13.07
C ILE A 89 -32.26 7.22 -14.21
N ASN A 90 -33.51 6.93 -14.61
CA ASN A 90 -33.84 5.98 -15.68
C ASN A 90 -33.21 4.58 -15.49
N GLY A 91 -33.21 4.07 -14.26
CA GLY A 91 -32.64 2.77 -13.89
C GLY A 91 -31.11 2.78 -13.67
N ILE A 92 -30.45 3.92 -13.81
CA ILE A 92 -29.00 4.11 -13.69
C ILE A 92 -28.70 4.77 -12.35
N ALA A 93 -27.83 4.15 -11.53
CA ALA A 93 -27.39 4.75 -10.26
C ALA A 93 -26.67 6.07 -10.51
N GLN A 94 -27.08 7.13 -9.79
CA GLN A 94 -26.62 8.49 -9.99
C GLN A 94 -26.65 9.27 -8.67
N GLY A 95 -25.60 10.03 -8.39
CA GLY A 95 -25.50 10.84 -7.16
C GLY A 95 -25.03 10.04 -5.96
N VAL A 96 -25.25 10.57 -4.74
CA VAL A 96 -24.78 9.96 -3.50
C VAL A 96 -25.69 8.79 -3.12
N SER A 97 -25.07 7.64 -2.85
CA SER A 97 -25.68 6.46 -2.25
C SER A 97 -25.09 6.23 -0.87
N LYS A 98 -25.94 5.87 0.11
CA LYS A 98 -25.54 5.58 1.48
C LYS A 98 -26.03 4.21 1.93
N ARG A 99 -25.22 3.55 2.74
CA ARG A 99 -25.61 2.38 3.50
C ARG A 99 -25.41 2.66 4.97
N PHE A 100 -26.24 2.04 5.80
CA PHE A 100 -26.28 2.28 7.23
C PHE A 100 -26.17 0.95 7.98
N TYR A 101 -25.55 0.97 9.14
CA TYR A 101 -25.65 -0.11 10.12
C TYR A 101 -27.06 -0.17 10.73
N GLU A 102 -27.41 -1.29 11.34
CA GLU A 102 -28.70 -1.47 11.99
C GLU A 102 -28.98 -0.50 13.14
N ASN A 103 -27.92 0.06 13.74
CA ASN A 103 -28.00 1.13 14.75
C ASN A 103 -28.25 2.54 14.16
N GLY A 104 -28.36 2.66 12.83
CA GLY A 104 -28.61 3.92 12.12
C GLY A 104 -27.37 4.74 11.77
N GLN A 105 -26.18 4.32 12.19
CA GLN A 105 -24.93 4.98 11.80
C GLN A 105 -24.61 4.69 10.32
N VAL A 106 -24.02 5.64 9.61
CA VAL A 106 -23.56 5.44 8.24
C VAL A 106 -22.46 4.37 8.25
N GLU A 107 -22.60 3.33 7.41
CA GLU A 107 -21.59 2.32 7.15
C GLU A 107 -20.64 2.78 6.04
N TYR A 108 -21.21 3.24 4.92
CA TYR A 108 -20.45 3.89 3.86
C TYR A 108 -21.34 4.85 3.05
N GLU A 109 -20.68 5.80 2.40
CA GLU A 109 -21.29 6.67 1.39
C GLU A 109 -20.39 6.73 0.16
N VAL A 110 -20.99 6.76 -1.02
CA VAL A 110 -20.30 6.77 -2.30
C VAL A 110 -21.08 7.57 -3.33
N THR A 111 -20.37 8.28 -4.20
CA THR A 111 -21.00 8.99 -5.32
C THR A 111 -20.94 8.16 -6.59
N TYR A 112 -22.09 8.04 -7.27
CA TYR A 112 -22.20 7.39 -8.57
C TYR A 112 -22.46 8.38 -9.68
N LYS A 113 -21.85 8.12 -10.85
CA LYS A 113 -22.15 8.77 -12.12
C LYS A 113 -22.24 7.71 -13.19
N ASN A 114 -23.42 7.60 -13.83
CA ASN A 114 -23.67 6.59 -14.85
C ASN A 114 -23.29 5.15 -14.41
N GLN A 115 -23.76 4.71 -13.23
CA GLN A 115 -23.49 3.42 -12.59
C GLN A 115 -22.03 3.19 -12.15
N LYS A 116 -21.12 4.09 -12.41
CA LYS A 116 -19.72 3.99 -11.96
C LYS A 116 -19.52 4.83 -10.70
N ARG A 117 -18.65 4.37 -9.81
CA ARG A 117 -18.18 5.22 -8.70
C ARG A 117 -17.43 6.43 -9.30
N ASP A 118 -17.82 7.64 -8.93
CA ASP A 118 -17.23 8.88 -9.45
C ASP A 118 -17.36 9.96 -8.36
N GLY A 119 -16.29 10.18 -7.65
CA GLY A 119 -16.22 11.05 -6.47
C GLY A 119 -15.70 10.35 -5.24
N LEU A 120 -15.93 10.95 -4.08
CA LEU A 120 -15.45 10.47 -2.80
C LEU A 120 -16.33 9.34 -2.26
N GLU A 121 -15.69 8.26 -1.83
CA GLU A 121 -16.26 7.18 -1.03
C GLU A 121 -15.68 7.27 0.38
N ARG A 122 -16.53 7.14 1.40
CA ARG A 122 -16.15 7.04 2.80
C ARG A 122 -16.76 5.81 3.44
N SER A 123 -16.00 5.11 4.26
CA SER A 123 -16.51 4.05 5.12
C SER A 123 -16.30 4.40 6.59
N TYR A 124 -17.20 3.90 7.43
CA TYR A 124 -17.23 4.18 8.86
C TYR A 124 -17.41 2.90 9.66
N SER A 125 -16.96 2.88 10.88
CA SER A 125 -17.24 1.81 11.85
C SER A 125 -18.68 1.88 12.38
N PRO A 126 -19.19 0.81 13.04
CA PRO A 126 -20.49 0.86 13.71
C PRO A 126 -20.62 1.93 14.80
N THR A 127 -19.51 2.50 15.26
CA THR A 127 -19.46 3.63 16.21
C THR A 127 -19.43 4.99 15.51
N GLY A 128 -19.51 5.03 14.17
CA GLY A 128 -19.48 6.24 13.34
C GLY A 128 -18.10 6.79 13.07
N GLN A 129 -17.03 6.06 13.40
CA GLN A 129 -15.66 6.50 13.18
C GLN A 129 -15.21 6.25 11.75
N LEU A 130 -14.64 7.26 11.11
CA LEU A 130 -14.10 7.18 9.74
C LEU A 130 -13.00 6.11 9.65
N GLN A 131 -13.12 5.20 8.67
CA GLN A 131 -12.18 4.11 8.39
C GLN A 131 -11.42 4.33 7.08
N THR A 132 -12.11 4.77 6.02
CA THR A 132 -11.48 5.02 4.73
C THR A 132 -12.02 6.26 4.04
N GLU A 133 -11.16 6.91 3.26
CA GLU A 133 -11.53 7.91 2.25
C GLU A 133 -10.86 7.52 0.94
N ILE A 134 -11.66 7.24 -0.10
CA ILE A 134 -11.17 6.79 -1.40
C ILE A 134 -11.82 7.66 -2.48
N ILE A 135 -11.02 8.21 -3.36
CA ILE A 135 -11.52 9.00 -4.50
C ILE A 135 -11.60 8.09 -5.73
N TYR A 136 -12.76 8.13 -6.39
CA TYR A 136 -13.00 7.40 -7.62
C TYR A 136 -13.24 8.34 -8.80
N LYS A 137 -12.83 7.92 -9.98
CA LYS A 137 -13.20 8.52 -11.25
C LYS A 137 -13.51 7.42 -12.28
N ASP A 138 -14.69 7.46 -12.87
CA ASP A 138 -15.15 6.47 -13.85
C ASP A 138 -15.00 5.00 -13.37
N GLY A 139 -15.14 4.75 -12.06
CA GLY A 139 -15.04 3.43 -11.41
C GLY A 139 -13.65 2.99 -11.02
N LYS A 140 -12.61 3.77 -11.30
CA LYS A 140 -11.22 3.52 -10.87
C LYS A 140 -10.85 4.41 -9.70
N ILE A 141 -9.95 3.93 -8.83
CA ILE A 141 -9.38 4.78 -7.79
C ILE A 141 -8.50 5.83 -8.46
N GLU A 142 -8.71 7.11 -8.10
CA GLU A 142 -8.03 8.26 -8.70
C GLU A 142 -7.79 9.33 -7.65
N GLY A 143 -6.54 9.71 -7.41
CA GLY A 143 -6.18 10.71 -6.40
C GLY A 143 -5.80 10.12 -5.05
N LEU A 144 -5.83 10.94 -4.00
CA LEU A 144 -5.40 10.58 -2.66
C LEU A 144 -6.45 9.71 -1.95
N SER A 145 -6.04 8.52 -1.51
CA SER A 145 -6.82 7.62 -0.67
C SER A 145 -6.20 7.51 0.71
N LYS A 146 -7.03 7.40 1.75
CA LYS A 146 -6.62 7.35 3.15
C LYS A 146 -7.29 6.22 3.89
N ILE A 147 -6.56 5.61 4.83
CA ILE A 147 -7.05 4.57 5.75
C ILE A 147 -6.77 5.03 7.17
N TYR A 148 -7.75 4.84 8.05
CA TYR A 148 -7.69 5.26 9.45
C TYR A 148 -7.85 4.06 10.38
N ARG A 149 -7.16 4.08 11.50
CA ARG A 149 -7.28 3.10 12.58
C ARG A 149 -8.57 3.31 13.37
N ALA A 150 -8.94 2.30 14.17
CA ALA A 150 -10.10 2.36 15.06
C ALA A 150 -10.04 3.51 16.09
N ASN A 151 -8.88 4.09 16.37
CA ASN A 151 -8.71 5.27 17.22
C ASN A 151 -8.76 6.61 16.46
N GLY A 152 -9.10 6.60 15.16
CA GLY A 152 -9.21 7.78 14.29
C GLY A 152 -7.89 8.32 13.75
N LYS A 153 -6.75 7.76 14.16
CA LYS A 153 -5.46 8.16 13.61
C LYS A 153 -5.26 7.61 12.21
N LEU A 154 -4.59 8.38 11.36
CA LEU A 154 -4.21 7.97 10.01
C LEU A 154 -3.30 6.73 10.09
N GLU A 155 -3.65 5.69 9.36
CA GLU A 155 -2.85 4.46 9.22
C GLU A 155 -1.97 4.50 7.97
N GLY A 156 -2.54 5.00 6.88
CA GLY A 156 -1.83 5.14 5.63
C GLY A 156 -2.53 6.05 4.65
N GLU A 157 -1.75 6.54 3.70
CA GLU A 157 -2.24 7.31 2.56
C GLU A 157 -1.45 6.95 1.31
N ALA A 158 -2.14 6.90 0.18
CA ALA A 158 -1.56 6.60 -1.12
C ALA A 158 -2.25 7.41 -2.22
N TYR A 159 -1.49 7.88 -3.17
CA TYR A 159 -2.03 8.49 -4.37
C TYR A 159 -2.19 7.41 -5.46
N PHE A 160 -3.31 7.44 -6.16
CA PHE A 160 -3.64 6.51 -7.25
C PHE A 160 -3.91 7.25 -8.54
N LYS A 161 -3.53 6.62 -9.63
CA LYS A 161 -3.85 7.04 -11.00
C LYS A 161 -4.33 5.83 -11.79
N ASP A 162 -5.50 5.94 -12.40
CA ASP A 162 -6.12 4.82 -13.14
C ASP A 162 -6.22 3.51 -12.34
N GLY A 163 -6.36 3.56 -11.02
CA GLY A 163 -6.45 2.41 -10.12
C GLY A 163 -5.10 1.83 -9.69
N GLN A 164 -3.98 2.42 -10.12
CA GLN A 164 -2.63 1.98 -9.75
C GLN A 164 -1.96 2.99 -8.81
N PRO A 165 -1.19 2.54 -7.81
CA PRO A 165 -0.40 3.45 -6.98
C PRO A 165 0.56 4.30 -7.84
N GLU A 166 0.59 5.61 -7.55
CA GLU A 166 1.43 6.59 -8.24
C GLU A 166 1.97 7.60 -7.22
N GLY A 167 3.26 7.93 -7.29
CA GLY A 167 3.88 8.83 -6.32
C GLY A 167 4.13 8.20 -4.95
N ILE A 168 4.07 8.99 -3.88
CA ILE A 168 4.45 8.57 -2.53
C ILE A 168 3.28 7.94 -1.79
N THR A 169 3.46 6.70 -1.34
CA THR A 169 2.62 6.03 -0.35
C THR A 169 3.26 6.16 1.02
N LYS A 170 2.48 6.50 2.04
CA LYS A 170 2.92 6.64 3.42
C LYS A 170 2.14 5.73 4.34
N GLU A 171 2.83 5.13 5.30
CA GLU A 171 2.24 4.39 6.42
C GLU A 171 2.68 5.01 7.73
N TYR A 172 1.83 4.92 8.75
CA TYR A 172 2.06 5.53 10.06
C TYR A 172 1.96 4.50 11.18
N TYR A 173 2.76 4.64 12.20
CA TYR A 173 2.67 3.91 13.45
C TYR A 173 1.38 4.26 14.22
N PRO A 174 0.93 3.42 15.19
CA PRO A 174 -0.23 3.74 16.02
C PRO A 174 -0.13 5.05 16.81
N ASN A 175 1.10 5.48 17.13
CA ASN A 175 1.37 6.79 17.76
C ASN A 175 1.20 7.98 16.79
N GLY A 176 1.10 7.72 15.45
CA GLY A 176 0.94 8.72 14.40
C GLY A 176 2.25 9.17 13.76
N ILE A 177 3.39 8.61 14.18
CA ILE A 177 4.69 8.87 13.56
C ILE A 177 4.77 8.11 12.25
N LEU A 178 5.40 8.72 11.24
CA LEU A 178 5.62 8.11 9.94
C LEU A 178 6.46 6.83 10.09
N ARG A 179 5.94 5.71 9.55
CA ARG A 179 6.59 4.40 9.53
C ARG A 179 7.35 4.15 8.24
N SER A 180 6.73 4.50 7.11
CA SER A 180 7.35 4.29 5.81
C SER A 180 6.90 5.30 4.76
N GLU A 181 7.79 5.58 3.83
CA GLU A 181 7.52 6.28 2.57
C GLU A 181 8.04 5.43 1.42
N VAL A 182 7.18 5.12 0.46
CA VAL A 182 7.53 4.32 -0.71
C VAL A 182 7.05 5.03 -1.96
N ASN A 183 7.96 5.27 -2.89
CA ASN A 183 7.62 5.86 -4.19
C ASN A 183 7.14 4.79 -5.18
N TYR A 184 6.08 5.11 -5.92
CA TYR A 184 5.50 4.26 -6.96
C TYR A 184 5.45 5.00 -8.30
N LEU A 185 5.65 4.27 -9.37
CA LEU A 185 5.46 4.69 -10.75
C LEU A 185 4.74 3.58 -11.51
N LEU A 186 3.57 3.89 -12.06
CA LEU A 186 2.75 2.92 -12.81
C LEU A 186 2.50 1.61 -12.02
N GLY A 187 2.19 1.72 -10.74
CA GLY A 187 1.88 0.59 -9.85
C GLY A 187 3.09 -0.17 -9.30
N ALA A 188 4.32 0.14 -9.74
CA ALA A 188 5.54 -0.51 -9.28
C ALA A 188 6.37 0.43 -8.38
N LYS A 189 7.04 -0.13 -7.36
CA LYS A 189 8.00 0.65 -6.56
C LYS A 189 9.08 1.24 -7.45
N HIS A 190 9.30 2.56 -7.36
CA HIS A 190 10.28 3.27 -8.19
C HIS A 190 10.86 4.46 -7.44
N GLY A 191 12.20 4.60 -7.42
CA GLY A 191 12.86 5.66 -6.67
C GLY A 191 13.07 5.31 -5.20
N ALA A 192 13.10 6.30 -4.33
CA ALA A 192 13.42 6.14 -2.93
C ALA A 192 12.32 5.46 -2.12
N SER A 193 12.71 4.58 -1.21
CA SER A 193 11.89 4.01 -0.15
C SER A 193 12.58 4.22 1.18
N LYS A 194 11.84 4.66 2.20
CA LYS A 194 12.37 4.92 3.54
C LYS A 194 11.49 4.24 4.58
N ILE A 195 12.13 3.71 5.61
CA ILE A 195 11.49 3.12 6.79
C ILE A 195 12.04 3.85 8.01
N TYR A 196 11.18 4.13 8.97
CA TYR A 196 11.51 4.87 10.17
C TYR A 196 11.21 4.03 11.42
N TYR A 197 11.92 4.24 12.50
CA TYR A 197 11.62 3.75 13.84
C TYR A 197 10.37 4.45 14.42
N GLU A 198 9.78 3.89 15.47
CA GLU A 198 8.68 4.56 16.19
C GLU A 198 9.06 5.90 16.83
N SER A 199 10.35 6.15 17.03
CA SER A 199 10.90 7.44 17.43
C SER A 199 10.91 8.49 16.31
N GLY A 200 10.59 8.09 15.06
CA GLY A 200 10.61 8.94 13.87
C GLY A 200 12.00 9.07 13.22
N LYS A 201 13.02 8.40 13.76
CA LYS A 201 14.35 8.40 13.15
C LYS A 201 14.43 7.41 11.99
N LEU A 202 15.25 7.71 10.99
CA LEU A 202 15.44 6.86 9.82
C LEU A 202 16.05 5.51 10.24
N GLN A 203 15.40 4.41 9.87
CA GLN A 203 15.85 3.03 10.10
C GLN A 203 16.52 2.45 8.85
N SER A 204 15.92 2.69 7.68
CA SER A 204 16.43 2.17 6.41
C SER A 204 16.03 3.07 5.26
N GLU A 205 16.90 3.18 4.27
CA GLU A 205 16.59 3.77 2.97
C GLU A 205 17.10 2.87 1.85
N ALA A 206 16.36 2.80 0.75
CA ALA A 206 16.68 1.97 -0.40
C ALA A 206 16.16 2.60 -1.69
N THR A 207 16.72 2.21 -2.82
CA THR A 207 16.28 2.67 -4.15
C THR A 207 15.72 1.51 -4.95
N PHE A 208 14.53 1.71 -5.53
CA PHE A 208 13.86 0.75 -6.39
C PHE A 208 13.78 1.25 -7.83
N LYS A 209 13.82 0.32 -8.77
CA LYS A 209 13.59 0.57 -10.20
C LYS A 209 12.63 -0.48 -10.75
N ASN A 210 11.43 -0.04 -11.16
CA ASN A 210 10.40 -0.93 -11.72
C ASN A 210 10.11 -2.16 -10.83
N GLY A 211 9.93 -1.94 -9.54
CA GLY A 211 9.57 -2.97 -8.55
C GLY A 211 10.73 -3.77 -7.97
N VAL A 212 11.94 -3.64 -8.53
CA VAL A 212 13.13 -4.34 -8.03
C VAL A 212 14.05 -3.38 -7.27
N LEU A 213 14.74 -3.90 -6.26
CA LEU A 213 15.78 -3.17 -5.53
C LEU A 213 17.01 -3.00 -6.44
N ASP A 214 17.32 -1.76 -6.78
CA ASP A 214 18.41 -1.39 -7.69
C ASP A 214 19.00 -0.06 -7.24
N GLY A 215 20.13 -0.12 -6.55
CA GLY A 215 20.79 1.01 -5.90
C GLY A 215 21.36 0.64 -4.54
N ILE A 216 21.68 1.62 -3.71
CA ILE A 216 22.26 1.38 -2.39
C ILE A 216 21.14 1.34 -1.36
N GLN A 217 21.10 0.26 -0.56
CA GLN A 217 20.36 0.22 0.69
C GLN A 217 21.30 0.63 1.83
N LYS A 218 20.81 1.49 2.71
CA LYS A 218 21.47 1.88 3.96
C LYS A 218 20.57 1.58 5.14
N ASP A 219 21.14 1.01 6.19
CA ASP A 219 20.43 0.76 7.45
C ASP A 219 21.14 1.50 8.59
N TYR A 220 20.35 1.98 9.53
CA TYR A 220 20.80 2.82 10.63
C TYR A 220 20.31 2.30 11.97
N THR A 221 21.06 2.54 13.04
CA THR A 221 20.61 2.36 14.42
C THR A 221 19.59 3.43 14.80
N GLU A 222 18.87 3.23 15.90
CA GLU A 222 17.90 4.22 16.38
C GLU A 222 18.57 5.54 16.85
N ASP A 223 19.82 5.53 17.22
CA ASP A 223 20.62 6.75 17.51
C ASP A 223 21.21 7.39 16.24
N GLY A 224 20.90 6.83 15.05
CA GLY A 224 21.22 7.42 13.76
C GLY A 224 22.58 7.05 13.18
N LYS A 225 23.28 6.07 13.78
CA LYS A 225 24.55 5.59 13.24
C LYS A 225 24.30 4.62 12.08
N LEU A 226 25.08 4.73 11.03
CA LEU A 226 25.06 3.82 9.90
C LEU A 226 25.53 2.43 10.33
N ILE A 227 24.76 1.38 9.98
CA ILE A 227 25.06 -0.04 10.27
C ILE A 227 25.66 -0.70 9.05
N ARG A 228 25.07 -0.46 7.87
CA ARG A 228 25.55 -1.05 6.62
C ARG A 228 25.12 -0.27 5.40
N GLU A 229 25.92 -0.42 4.34
CA GLU A 229 25.62 0.00 2.97
C GLU A 229 25.73 -1.22 2.06
N LEU A 230 24.61 -1.59 1.43
CA LEU A 230 24.53 -2.75 0.54
C LEU A 230 24.16 -2.28 -0.88
N PRO A 231 25.04 -2.41 -1.85
CA PRO A 231 24.70 -2.15 -3.24
C PRO A 231 23.87 -3.29 -3.80
N PHE A 232 22.69 -2.96 -4.36
CA PHE A 232 21.80 -3.91 -5.01
C PHE A 232 21.71 -3.67 -6.51
N LYS A 233 21.61 -4.76 -7.26
CA LYS A 233 21.26 -4.78 -8.66
C LYS A 233 20.29 -5.93 -8.91
N TYR A 234 19.10 -5.63 -9.40
CA TYR A 234 18.05 -6.63 -9.64
C TYR A 234 17.75 -7.52 -8.42
N ASN A 235 17.56 -6.93 -7.23
CA ASN A 235 17.34 -7.61 -5.94
C ASN A 235 18.51 -8.45 -5.41
N GLN A 236 19.69 -8.40 -6.04
CA GLN A 236 20.88 -9.12 -5.60
C GLN A 236 21.94 -8.13 -5.11
N VAL A 237 22.63 -8.48 -4.02
CA VAL A 237 23.77 -7.69 -3.56
C VAL A 237 24.88 -7.80 -4.61
N ASN A 238 25.30 -6.66 -5.17
CA ASN A 238 26.25 -6.61 -6.28
C ASN A 238 27.10 -5.33 -6.18
N GLY A 239 28.36 -5.47 -5.83
CA GLY A 239 29.30 -4.38 -5.60
C GLY A 239 29.94 -4.39 -4.22
N LEU A 240 30.51 -3.26 -3.80
CA LEU A 240 31.19 -3.10 -2.52
C LEU A 240 30.18 -2.86 -1.40
N ALA A 241 29.98 -3.86 -0.53
CA ALA A 241 29.20 -3.75 0.70
C ALA A 241 30.09 -3.29 1.85
N LYS A 242 29.55 -2.41 2.71
CA LYS A 242 30.22 -1.87 3.88
C LYS A 242 29.39 -2.12 5.14
N PHE A 243 30.05 -2.50 6.21
CA PHE A 243 29.45 -2.81 7.49
C PHE A 243 30.15 -2.03 8.58
N TYR A 244 29.38 -1.42 9.46
CA TYR A 244 29.84 -0.49 10.47
C TYR A 244 29.55 -1.02 11.86
N ASN A 245 30.39 -0.74 12.80
CA ASN A 245 30.18 -1.07 14.21
C ASN A 245 29.01 -0.25 14.78
N GLU A 246 27.97 -0.92 15.28
CA GLU A 246 26.73 -0.28 15.75
C GLU A 246 26.95 0.68 16.94
N GLN A 247 27.95 0.40 17.78
CA GLN A 247 28.23 1.21 18.96
C GLN A 247 28.98 2.49 18.60
N THR A 248 29.93 2.41 17.65
CA THR A 248 30.83 3.51 17.32
C THR A 248 30.53 4.22 16.01
N GLY A 249 29.77 3.56 15.09
CA GLY A 249 29.51 4.04 13.73
C GLY A 249 30.74 3.97 12.81
N LYS A 250 31.84 3.35 13.25
CA LYS A 250 33.04 3.22 12.44
C LYS A 250 32.98 2.02 11.51
N LEU A 251 33.61 2.13 10.34
CA LEU A 251 33.71 1.01 9.39
C LEU A 251 34.43 -0.17 10.06
N GLU A 252 33.77 -1.33 10.07
CA GLU A 252 34.31 -2.57 10.65
C GLU A 252 34.86 -3.50 9.58
N TYR A 253 34.08 -3.67 8.50
CA TYR A 253 34.58 -4.41 7.34
C TYR A 253 33.86 -3.98 6.05
N GLU A 254 34.53 -4.25 4.93
CA GLU A 254 33.97 -4.10 3.59
C GLU A 254 34.30 -5.31 2.74
N THR A 255 33.41 -5.68 1.82
CA THR A 255 33.61 -6.84 0.94
C THR A 255 32.86 -6.66 -0.36
N ILE A 256 33.40 -7.22 -1.43
CA ILE A 256 32.77 -7.17 -2.75
C ILE A 256 31.84 -8.37 -2.90
N TYR A 257 30.64 -8.11 -3.39
CA TYR A 257 29.65 -9.13 -3.77
C TYR A 257 29.42 -9.11 -5.27
N VAL A 258 29.19 -10.30 -5.83
CA VAL A 258 28.66 -10.53 -7.17
C VAL A 258 27.53 -11.53 -7.03
N ASP A 259 26.30 -11.10 -7.38
CA ASP A 259 25.10 -11.93 -7.33
C ASP A 259 24.90 -12.64 -5.97
N ASN A 260 24.99 -11.88 -4.87
CA ASN A 260 24.88 -12.30 -3.47
C ASN A 260 26.06 -13.15 -2.94
N MET A 261 27.08 -13.44 -3.72
CA MET A 261 28.27 -14.19 -3.28
C MET A 261 29.45 -13.25 -3.10
N ARG A 262 30.26 -13.44 -2.04
CA ARG A 262 31.51 -12.69 -1.88
C ARG A 262 32.47 -13.09 -3.02
N GLU A 263 32.93 -12.08 -3.74
CA GLU A 263 33.82 -12.25 -4.90
C GLU A 263 34.83 -11.10 -4.92
N GLY A 264 36.10 -11.37 -4.69
CA GLY A 264 37.14 -10.36 -4.63
C GLY A 264 37.56 -9.98 -3.21
N LEU A 265 38.15 -8.81 -3.05
CA LEU A 265 38.83 -8.38 -1.82
C LEU A 265 37.83 -8.04 -0.71
N SER A 266 38.06 -8.60 0.48
CA SER A 266 37.41 -8.25 1.75
C SER A 266 38.44 -7.68 2.71
N LYS A 267 38.08 -6.61 3.42
CA LYS A 267 38.94 -5.93 4.39
C LYS A 267 38.23 -5.78 5.71
N LYS A 268 38.95 -6.00 6.81
CA LYS A 268 38.50 -5.66 8.18
C LYS A 268 39.38 -4.55 8.76
N TYR A 269 38.78 -3.78 9.66
CA TYR A 269 39.43 -2.62 10.24
C TYR A 269 39.38 -2.65 11.78
N TYR A 270 40.41 -2.11 12.42
CA TYR A 270 40.40 -1.77 13.82
C TYR A 270 39.44 -0.61 14.10
N LEU A 271 38.99 -0.44 15.35
CA LEU A 271 38.20 0.73 15.74
C LEU A 271 38.93 2.07 15.53
N SER A 272 40.26 2.05 15.42
CA SER A 272 41.08 3.22 15.01
C SER A 272 40.90 3.58 13.52
N GLY A 273 40.29 2.71 12.72
CA GLY A 273 40.15 2.84 11.27
C GLY A 273 41.33 2.28 10.47
N LYS A 274 42.37 1.75 11.14
CA LYS A 274 43.48 1.09 10.46
C LYS A 274 43.11 -0.29 10.01
N LEU A 275 43.74 -0.78 8.94
CA LEU A 275 43.50 -2.12 8.36
C LEU A 275 43.93 -3.19 9.38
N LEU A 276 42.99 -4.08 9.72
CA LEU A 276 43.22 -5.25 10.57
C LEU A 276 43.61 -6.47 9.74
N SER A 277 42.83 -6.73 8.67
CA SER A 277 43.11 -7.85 7.79
C SER A 277 42.48 -7.67 6.41
N GLU A 278 43.01 -8.39 5.44
CA GLU A 278 42.46 -8.47 4.10
C GLU A 278 42.60 -9.90 3.54
N VAL A 279 41.60 -10.33 2.75
CA VAL A 279 41.58 -11.62 2.06
C VAL A 279 40.71 -11.55 0.81
N ASN A 280 41.07 -12.30 -0.22
CA ASN A 280 40.20 -12.45 -1.38
C ASN A 280 39.19 -13.59 -1.17
N PHE A 281 37.98 -13.39 -1.68
CA PHE A 281 36.95 -14.42 -1.80
C PHE A 281 36.70 -14.79 -3.25
N LYS A 282 36.37 -16.07 -3.46
CA LYS A 282 35.85 -16.58 -4.71
C LYS A 282 34.66 -17.48 -4.43
N LYS A 283 33.48 -17.05 -4.83
CA LYS A 283 32.20 -17.73 -4.55
C LYS A 283 32.06 -18.10 -3.05
N ASP A 284 32.18 -17.10 -2.18
CA ASP A 284 32.11 -17.19 -0.71
C ASP A 284 33.24 -17.98 -0.02
N LYS A 285 34.23 -18.47 -0.75
CA LYS A 285 35.39 -19.19 -0.20
C LYS A 285 36.61 -18.29 -0.23
N GLU A 286 37.42 -18.34 0.85
CA GLU A 286 38.70 -17.66 0.88
C GLU A 286 39.64 -18.23 -0.19
N GLU A 287 40.32 -17.34 -0.89
CA GLU A 287 41.27 -17.69 -1.96
C GLU A 287 42.49 -16.77 -1.90
N GLY A 288 43.70 -17.34 -1.94
CA GLY A 288 44.93 -16.58 -1.81
C GLY A 288 45.38 -16.40 -0.38
N ILE A 289 46.13 -15.33 -0.08
CA ILE A 289 46.72 -15.10 1.22
C ILE A 289 45.85 -14.11 2.02
N LEU A 290 45.33 -14.55 3.17
CA LEU A 290 44.85 -13.63 4.19
C LEU A 290 46.05 -12.98 4.85
N LYS A 291 46.10 -11.65 4.85
CA LYS A 291 47.08 -10.87 5.56
C LYS A 291 46.43 -10.20 6.76
N ALA A 292 47.03 -10.39 7.95
CA ALA A 292 46.66 -9.69 9.18
C ALA A 292 47.75 -8.70 9.52
N TYR A 293 47.35 -7.55 10.12
CA TYR A 293 48.23 -6.45 10.42
C TYR A 293 48.11 -6.03 11.89
N TYR A 294 49.20 -5.64 12.48
CA TYR A 294 49.19 -4.90 13.75
C TYR A 294 48.63 -3.49 13.57
N GLU A 295 48.23 -2.83 14.64
CA GLU A 295 47.72 -1.45 14.58
C GLU A 295 48.79 -0.43 14.12
N ASN A 296 50.08 -0.79 14.21
CA ASN A 296 51.19 0.00 13.64
C ASN A 296 51.33 -0.17 12.12
N GLY A 297 50.50 -1.04 11.49
CA GLY A 297 50.47 -1.30 10.04
C GLY A 297 51.44 -2.38 9.55
N LYS A 298 52.28 -2.95 10.44
CA LYS A 298 53.17 -4.05 10.07
C LYS A 298 52.39 -5.37 10.01
N THR A 299 52.81 -6.30 9.13
CA THR A 299 52.22 -7.61 8.99
C THR A 299 52.34 -8.39 10.30
N GLN A 300 51.21 -8.91 10.81
CA GLN A 300 51.15 -9.78 11.97
C GLN A 300 51.12 -11.25 11.55
N GLY A 301 50.48 -11.57 10.42
CA GLY A 301 50.38 -12.94 9.94
C GLY A 301 49.95 -13.06 8.52
N GLU A 302 50.29 -14.18 7.91
CA GLU A 302 49.87 -14.60 6.58
C GLU A 302 49.33 -16.01 6.63
N ILE A 303 48.11 -16.21 6.12
CA ILE A 303 47.43 -17.51 6.09
C ILE A 303 47.02 -17.77 4.64
N PRO A 304 47.63 -18.77 3.97
CA PRO A 304 47.29 -19.12 2.60
C PRO A 304 46.03 -19.98 2.55
N TYR A 305 45.05 -19.59 1.74
CA TYR A 305 43.81 -20.27 1.48
C TYR A 305 43.71 -20.73 0.03
N LYS A 306 43.08 -21.91 -0.15
CA LYS A 306 42.66 -22.41 -1.45
C LYS A 306 41.28 -23.04 -1.31
N ASN A 307 40.29 -22.51 -2.03
CA ASN A 307 38.91 -22.99 -1.94
C ASN A 307 38.32 -23.00 -0.51
N GLY A 308 38.69 -22.05 0.33
CA GLY A 308 38.24 -21.95 1.74
C GLY A 308 39.00 -22.82 2.73
N LEU A 309 40.02 -23.56 2.28
CA LEU A 309 40.85 -24.40 3.15
C LEU A 309 42.26 -23.85 3.23
N ILE A 310 42.89 -23.88 4.42
CA ILE A 310 44.28 -23.50 4.59
C ILE A 310 45.16 -24.44 3.77
N HIS A 311 45.95 -23.87 2.86
CA HIS A 311 46.83 -24.64 1.96
C HIS A 311 48.10 -23.88 1.68
N GLY A 312 49.20 -24.28 2.29
CA GLY A 312 50.51 -23.63 2.22
C GLY A 312 51.07 -23.38 3.64
N THR A 313 52.01 -22.43 3.76
CA THR A 313 52.67 -22.14 5.03
C THR A 313 52.04 -20.93 5.69
N ILE A 314 51.44 -21.10 6.89
CA ILE A 314 51.06 -20.03 7.76
C ILE A 314 52.35 -19.41 8.31
N LYS A 315 52.42 -18.06 8.29
CA LYS A 315 53.53 -17.29 8.88
C LYS A 315 52.97 -16.32 9.92
N ARG A 316 53.66 -16.22 11.06
CA ARG A 316 53.39 -15.22 12.07
C ARG A 316 54.62 -14.40 12.32
N TYR A 317 54.45 -13.09 12.44
CA TYR A 317 55.53 -12.13 12.59
C TYR A 317 55.40 -11.40 13.94
N ASP A 318 56.52 -10.98 14.54
CA ASP A 318 56.52 -10.02 15.63
C ASP A 318 56.33 -8.59 15.12
N GLU A 319 56.16 -7.62 16.03
CA GLU A 319 56.02 -6.20 15.68
C GLU A 319 57.24 -5.59 15.00
N ASN A 320 58.40 -6.25 15.00
CA ASN A 320 59.58 -5.86 14.28
C ASN A 320 59.59 -6.40 12.84
N GLY A 321 58.68 -7.35 12.51
CA GLY A 321 58.59 -8.00 11.18
C GLY A 321 59.42 -9.27 11.08
N LYS A 322 59.94 -9.80 12.22
CA LYS A 322 60.65 -11.08 12.25
C LYS A 322 59.66 -12.23 12.32
N VAL A 323 59.87 -13.28 11.51
CA VAL A 323 59.08 -14.51 11.59
C VAL A 323 59.33 -15.19 12.92
N VAL A 324 58.22 -15.45 13.67
CA VAL A 324 58.24 -16.11 14.96
C VAL A 324 57.62 -17.52 14.91
N GLU A 325 56.84 -17.78 13.87
CA GLU A 325 56.21 -19.09 13.70
C GLU A 325 55.95 -19.38 12.21
N GLU A 326 56.21 -20.61 11.79
CA GLU A 326 55.84 -21.13 10.50
C GLU A 326 55.24 -22.54 10.64
N VAL A 327 54.04 -22.78 10.08
CA VAL A 327 53.40 -24.07 10.12
C VAL A 327 52.82 -24.38 8.73
N LYS A 328 53.09 -25.58 8.24
CA LYS A 328 52.65 -25.99 6.90
C LYS A 328 51.36 -26.75 6.92
N TYR A 329 50.43 -26.39 6.04
CA TYR A 329 49.12 -27.02 5.86
C TYR A 329 48.90 -27.50 4.43
N LYS A 330 48.15 -28.60 4.31
CA LYS A 330 47.65 -29.10 3.04
C LYS A 330 46.18 -29.49 3.22
N GLU A 331 45.30 -28.84 2.45
CA GLU A 331 43.84 -29.07 2.49
C GLU A 331 43.24 -29.00 3.93
N GLY A 332 43.62 -27.99 4.67
CA GLY A 332 43.15 -27.73 6.06
C GLY A 332 43.80 -28.58 7.14
N LYS A 333 44.73 -29.46 6.80
CA LYS A 333 45.46 -30.34 7.76
C LYS A 333 46.90 -29.90 7.87
N GLU A 334 47.41 -29.83 9.09
CA GLU A 334 48.83 -29.61 9.36
C GLU A 334 49.66 -30.75 8.78
N VAL A 335 50.77 -30.38 8.13
CA VAL A 335 51.73 -31.34 7.56
C VAL A 335 53.05 -31.15 8.29
N LYS A 336 53.54 -32.26 8.83
CA LYS A 336 54.85 -32.29 9.48
C LYS A 336 55.99 -32.20 8.44
#